data_69b875189138fb48ebb14a3c13bb655c
#
_entry.id   69b875189138fb48ebb14a3c13bb655c
#
_cell.length_a   1.000
_cell.length_b   1.000
_cell.length_c   1.000
_cell.angle_alpha   90.00
_cell.angle_beta   90.00
_cell.angle_gamma   90.00
#
_symmetry.space_group_name_H-M   'P 1'
#
loop_
_entity.id
_entity.type
_entity.pdbx_description
1 polymer ?
#
loop_
_entity_poly.entity_id
_entity_poly.type
_entity_poly.pdbx_seq_one_letter_code
_entity_poly.pdbx_strand_id
1 'polypeptide(L)'
;YYIALTFYCTPYNALIAELGHDSKQQLTISTAISFTWVAGTAIAYVAPVIWGAFVPMMGRITAIRVTFTIMAAVAFVCMLVPPLAIREKDYVNSQPTSESAIESLKQTFGDGEFRKFVCSDVVYWVAITTFQTGLPFFVTSLLKLPETTTTIYFVLMTGVSVLFYLPVNILANKVGKKRLLLVAFVIFTCAFAFAGALGSA
;
A
#
# COMPACT_ATOMS: atom_id res chain seq x y z
N TYR A 1 -7.18 14.44 -3.87
CA TYR A 1 -6.96 12.99 -3.97
C TYR A 1 -7.01 12.32 -2.58
N TYR A 2 -6.13 12.70 -1.64
CA TYR A 2 -6.00 12.04 -0.33
C TYR A 2 -7.30 12.06 0.50
N ILE A 3 -8.04 13.18 0.50
CA ILE A 3 -9.34 13.29 1.19
C ILE A 3 -10.33 12.24 0.64
N ALA A 4 -10.49 12.15 -0.68
CA ALA A 4 -11.37 11.17 -1.30
C ALA A 4 -10.94 9.72 -1.01
N LEU A 5 -9.63 9.46 -1.02
CA LEU A 5 -9.07 8.17 -0.68
C LEU A 5 -9.40 7.78 0.78
N THR A 6 -9.27 8.71 1.72
CA THR A 6 -9.61 8.48 3.13
C THR A 6 -11.09 8.14 3.30
N PHE A 7 -11.99 8.88 2.65
CA PHE A 7 -13.43 8.59 2.69
C PHE A 7 -13.78 7.19 2.16
N TYR A 8 -13.01 6.67 1.20
CA TYR A 8 -13.21 5.33 0.69
C TYR A 8 -12.54 4.26 1.54
N CYS A 9 -11.26 4.45 1.89
CA CYS A 9 -10.47 3.43 2.59
C CYS A 9 -10.91 3.20 4.04
N THR A 10 -11.39 4.24 4.73
CA THR A 10 -11.80 4.11 6.14
C THR A 10 -12.95 3.13 6.31
N PRO A 11 -14.13 3.30 5.64
CA PRO A 11 -15.21 2.32 5.75
C PRO A 11 -14.83 0.96 5.15
N TYR A 12 -14.04 0.93 4.08
CA TYR A 12 -13.58 -0.32 3.49
C TYR A 12 -12.73 -1.16 4.46
N ASN A 13 -11.81 -0.52 5.19
CA ASN A 13 -10.99 -1.21 6.20
C ASN A 13 -11.82 -1.64 7.43
N ALA A 14 -12.83 -0.86 7.83
CA ALA A 14 -13.76 -1.26 8.89
C ALA A 14 -14.53 -2.54 8.50
N LEU A 15 -14.98 -2.63 7.26
CA LEU A 15 -15.70 -3.79 6.73
C LEU A 15 -14.88 -5.09 6.80
N ILE A 16 -13.56 -5.02 6.70
CA ILE A 16 -12.67 -6.18 6.81
C ILE A 16 -12.80 -6.84 8.20
N ALA A 17 -12.87 -6.03 9.24
CA ALA A 17 -13.01 -6.51 10.60
C ALA A 17 -14.38 -7.17 10.84
N GLU A 18 -15.42 -6.69 10.16
CA GLU A 18 -16.79 -7.19 10.25
C GLU A 18 -17.01 -8.47 9.44
N LEU A 19 -16.37 -8.60 8.27
CA LEU A 19 -16.44 -9.79 7.43
C LEU A 19 -15.67 -10.98 7.99
N GLY A 20 -14.68 -10.76 8.82
CA GLY A 20 -13.83 -11.80 9.41
C GLY A 20 -14.25 -12.12 10.84
N HIS A 21 -15.16 -13.08 11.03
CA HIS A 21 -15.64 -13.50 12.36
C HIS A 21 -14.62 -14.40 13.09
N ASP A 22 -13.70 -15.03 12.35
CA ASP A 22 -12.68 -15.93 12.88
C ASP A 22 -11.29 -15.48 12.42
N SER A 23 -10.27 -15.69 13.27
CA SER A 23 -8.87 -15.34 12.97
C SER A 23 -8.36 -15.91 11.64
N LYS A 24 -8.88 -17.06 11.24
CA LYS A 24 -8.53 -17.72 9.98
C LYS A 24 -9.14 -16.99 8.77
N GLN A 25 -10.38 -16.53 8.90
CA GLN A 25 -11.08 -15.74 7.88
C GLN A 25 -10.40 -14.36 7.72
N GLN A 26 -10.08 -13.69 8.82
CA GLN A 26 -9.34 -12.42 8.80
C GLN A 26 -7.98 -12.55 8.11
N LEU A 27 -7.26 -13.66 8.35
CA LEU A 27 -5.99 -13.91 7.67
C LEU A 27 -6.18 -14.11 6.16
N THR A 28 -7.21 -14.84 5.75
CA THR A 28 -7.54 -15.06 4.33
C THR A 28 -7.89 -13.75 3.63
N ILE A 29 -8.74 -12.91 4.25
CA ILE A 29 -9.12 -11.60 3.72
C ILE A 29 -7.88 -10.68 3.62
N SER A 30 -7.06 -10.61 4.67
CA SER A 30 -5.83 -9.82 4.66
C SER A 30 -4.85 -10.28 3.58
N THR A 31 -4.76 -11.59 3.34
CA THR A 31 -3.94 -12.15 2.27
C THR A 31 -4.45 -11.75 0.89
N ALA A 32 -5.75 -11.84 0.65
CA ALA A 32 -6.37 -11.42 -0.61
C ALA A 32 -6.15 -9.91 -0.87
N ILE A 33 -6.30 -9.07 0.16
CA ILE A 33 -6.03 -7.62 0.07
C ILE A 33 -4.58 -7.36 -0.28
N SER A 34 -3.63 -8.08 0.33
CA SER A 34 -2.21 -7.94 0.03
C SER A 34 -1.89 -8.30 -1.42
N PHE A 35 -2.49 -9.36 -1.95
CA PHE A 35 -2.35 -9.72 -3.37
C PHE A 35 -2.92 -8.63 -4.29
N THR A 36 -4.10 -8.12 -3.97
CA THR A 36 -4.73 -7.04 -4.76
C THR A 36 -3.89 -5.77 -4.71
N TRP A 37 -3.30 -5.44 -3.56
CA TRP A 37 -2.38 -4.32 -3.41
C TRP A 37 -1.16 -4.45 -4.30
N VAL A 38 -0.50 -5.63 -4.30
CA VAL A 38 0.67 -5.91 -5.14
C VAL A 38 0.32 -5.82 -6.61
N ALA A 39 -0.81 -6.42 -7.03
CA ALA A 39 -1.27 -6.37 -8.41
C ALA A 39 -1.56 -4.94 -8.88
N GLY A 40 -2.28 -4.15 -8.07
CA GLY A 40 -2.58 -2.74 -8.36
C GLY A 40 -1.31 -1.89 -8.46
N THR A 41 -0.37 -2.10 -7.54
CA THR A 41 0.92 -1.40 -7.56
C THR A 41 1.75 -1.75 -8.79
N ALA A 42 1.78 -3.02 -9.19
CA ALA A 42 2.46 -3.46 -10.41
C ALA A 42 1.89 -2.79 -11.65
N ILE A 43 0.55 -2.72 -11.78
CA ILE A 43 -0.12 -2.01 -12.88
C ILE A 43 0.26 -0.53 -12.89
N ALA A 44 0.28 0.12 -11.73
CA ALA A 44 0.66 1.52 -11.61
C ALA A 44 2.12 1.79 -12.06
N TYR A 45 3.04 0.89 -11.75
CA TYR A 45 4.45 1.02 -12.17
C TYR A 45 4.69 0.77 -13.67
N VAL A 46 3.76 0.10 -14.36
CA VAL A 46 3.81 -0.08 -15.82
C VAL A 46 3.28 1.16 -16.56
N ALA A 47 2.62 2.10 -15.89
CA ALA A 47 2.06 3.30 -16.50
C ALA A 47 3.07 4.08 -17.39
N PRO A 48 4.36 4.28 -17.02
CA PRO A 48 5.34 4.94 -17.90
C PRO A 48 5.56 4.22 -19.24
N VAL A 49 5.49 2.91 -19.24
CA VAL A 49 5.61 2.11 -20.47
C VAL A 49 4.38 2.29 -21.34
N ILE A 50 3.19 2.33 -20.73
CA ILE A 50 1.92 2.50 -21.44
C ILE A 50 1.87 3.86 -22.14
N TRP A 51 2.11 4.97 -21.42
CA TRP A 51 2.10 6.28 -22.11
C TRP A 51 3.25 6.42 -23.09
N GLY A 52 4.43 5.80 -22.84
CA GLY A 52 5.55 5.77 -23.78
C GLY A 52 5.14 5.21 -25.15
N ALA A 53 4.32 4.16 -25.19
CA ALA A 53 3.79 3.58 -26.41
C ALA A 53 2.85 4.53 -27.17
N PHE A 54 2.10 5.40 -26.46
CA PHE A 54 1.18 6.37 -27.07
C PHE A 54 1.83 7.68 -27.49
N VAL A 55 3.02 8.01 -26.97
CA VAL A 55 3.74 9.26 -27.29
C VAL A 55 3.91 9.50 -28.79
N PRO A 56 4.32 8.51 -29.63
CA PRO A 56 4.47 8.72 -31.06
C PRO A 56 3.19 9.09 -31.79
N MET A 57 2.03 8.68 -31.26
CA MET A 57 0.72 8.86 -31.91
C MET A 57 0.07 10.19 -31.55
N MET A 58 0.20 10.66 -30.32
CA MET A 58 -0.59 11.80 -29.83
C MET A 58 0.21 12.81 -28.99
N GLY A 59 1.52 12.66 -28.92
CA GLY A 59 2.40 13.54 -28.14
C GLY A 59 2.39 13.23 -26.64
N ARG A 60 3.46 13.67 -25.92
CA ARG A 60 3.72 13.28 -24.54
C ARG A 60 2.58 13.65 -23.56
N ILE A 61 2.09 14.89 -23.64
CA ILE A 61 1.08 15.37 -22.68
C ILE A 61 -0.24 14.64 -22.86
N THR A 62 -0.69 14.44 -24.10
CA THR A 62 -1.93 13.75 -24.42
C THR A 62 -1.83 12.27 -24.06
N ALA A 63 -0.70 11.62 -24.35
CA ALA A 63 -0.46 10.22 -24.00
C ALA A 63 -0.57 9.99 -22.48
N ILE A 64 0.03 10.86 -21.67
CA ILE A 64 -0.06 10.80 -20.20
C ILE A 64 -1.52 10.97 -19.75
N ARG A 65 -2.23 11.98 -20.26
CA ARG A 65 -3.64 12.21 -19.90
C ARG A 65 -4.52 11.02 -20.22
N VAL A 66 -4.40 10.46 -21.42
CA VAL A 66 -5.18 9.29 -21.86
C VAL A 66 -4.88 8.08 -20.97
N THR A 67 -3.61 7.80 -20.69
CA THR A 67 -3.22 6.69 -19.82
C THR A 67 -3.83 6.84 -18.42
N PHE A 68 -3.71 8.00 -17.80
CA PHE A 68 -4.30 8.22 -16.47
C PHE A 68 -5.83 8.19 -16.50
N THR A 69 -6.47 8.65 -17.58
CA THR A 69 -7.93 8.58 -17.73
C THR A 69 -8.41 7.12 -17.80
N ILE A 70 -7.72 6.29 -18.57
CA ILE A 70 -8.02 4.85 -18.67
C ILE A 70 -7.83 4.17 -17.30
N MET A 71 -6.70 4.43 -16.63
CA MET A 71 -6.42 3.85 -15.30
C MET A 71 -7.46 4.32 -14.28
N ALA A 72 -7.85 5.59 -14.31
CA ALA A 72 -8.90 6.12 -13.42
C ALA A 72 -10.26 5.48 -13.69
N ALA A 73 -10.62 5.23 -14.94
CA ALA A 73 -11.87 4.56 -15.30
C ALA A 73 -11.88 3.11 -14.79
N VAL A 74 -10.77 2.37 -14.96
CA VAL A 74 -10.63 1.01 -14.45
C VAL A 74 -10.71 1.01 -12.91
N ALA A 75 -9.99 1.92 -12.25
CA ALA A 75 -10.03 2.06 -10.80
C ALA A 75 -11.44 2.37 -10.29
N PHE A 76 -12.16 3.27 -10.97
CA PHE A 76 -13.54 3.62 -10.63
C PHE A 76 -14.46 2.40 -10.68
N VAL A 77 -14.39 1.60 -11.76
CA VAL A 77 -15.17 0.36 -11.87
C VAL A 77 -14.81 -0.62 -10.74
N CYS A 78 -13.52 -0.83 -10.46
CA CYS A 78 -13.09 -1.70 -9.38
C CYS A 78 -13.57 -1.21 -7.99
N MET A 79 -13.57 0.11 -7.76
CA MET A 79 -14.05 0.70 -6.50
C MET A 79 -15.56 0.60 -6.32
N LEU A 80 -16.34 0.46 -7.39
CA LEU A 80 -17.79 0.24 -7.32
C LEU A 80 -18.16 -1.20 -6.94
N VAL A 81 -17.27 -2.16 -7.15
CA VAL A 81 -17.57 -3.58 -6.90
C VAL A 81 -17.92 -3.86 -5.43
N PRO A 82 -17.15 -3.44 -4.42
CA PRO A 82 -17.47 -3.72 -3.03
C PRO A 82 -18.84 -3.18 -2.57
N PRO A 83 -19.19 -1.89 -2.80
CA PRO A 83 -20.47 -1.36 -2.35
C PRO A 83 -21.67 -1.96 -3.09
N LEU A 84 -21.48 -2.49 -4.29
CA LEU A 84 -22.55 -3.13 -5.05
C LEU A 84 -22.69 -4.63 -4.77
N ALA A 85 -21.58 -5.31 -4.47
CA ALA A 85 -21.54 -6.76 -4.28
C ALA A 85 -21.80 -7.18 -2.81
N ILE A 86 -21.42 -6.35 -1.84
CA ILE A 86 -21.50 -6.69 -0.41
C ILE A 86 -22.81 -6.13 0.16
N ARG A 87 -23.66 -7.02 0.65
CA ARG A 87 -24.85 -6.64 1.40
C ARG A 87 -24.50 -6.60 2.89
N GLU A 88 -24.22 -5.40 3.40
CA GLU A 88 -23.83 -5.20 4.80
C GLU A 88 -24.79 -5.85 5.80
N LYS A 89 -26.10 -5.83 5.53
CA LYS A 89 -27.14 -6.41 6.40
C LYS A 89 -26.96 -7.90 6.69
N ASP A 90 -26.27 -8.63 5.83
CA ASP A 90 -26.09 -10.09 5.97
C ASP A 90 -24.87 -10.45 6.84
N TYR A 91 -23.96 -9.48 7.05
CA TYR A 91 -22.67 -9.70 7.72
C TYR A 91 -22.49 -8.89 9.00
N VAL A 92 -23.20 -7.78 9.14
CA VAL A 92 -23.02 -6.84 10.24
C VAL A 92 -23.97 -7.18 11.39
N ASN A 93 -23.43 -7.77 12.44
CA ASN A 93 -24.09 -7.90 13.74
C ASN A 93 -23.80 -6.67 14.64
N SER A 94 -23.70 -5.47 14.04
CA SER A 94 -23.43 -4.27 14.81
C SER A 94 -24.66 -3.87 15.62
N GLN A 95 -24.53 -3.98 16.93
CA GLN A 95 -25.43 -3.27 17.83
C GLN A 95 -25.06 -1.78 17.79
N PRO A 96 -26.04 -0.87 17.66
CA PRO A 96 -25.73 0.56 17.68
C PRO A 96 -25.04 0.89 19.00
N THR A 97 -23.78 1.32 18.92
CA THR A 97 -23.03 1.78 20.07
C THR A 97 -23.67 3.08 20.55
N SER A 98 -24.09 3.14 21.79
CA SER A 98 -24.65 4.36 22.42
C SER A 98 -23.58 5.41 22.76
N GLU A 99 -22.29 5.09 22.54
CA GLU A 99 -21.17 5.98 22.83
C GLU A 99 -20.96 7.01 21.73
N SER A 100 -20.67 8.25 22.14
CA SER A 100 -20.31 9.31 21.22
C SER A 100 -18.98 8.97 20.51
N ALA A 101 -18.88 9.25 19.18
CA ALA A 101 -17.66 9.03 18.40
C ALA A 101 -16.42 9.73 19.03
N ILE A 102 -16.62 10.88 19.68
CA ILE A 102 -15.54 11.61 20.37
C ILE A 102 -15.08 10.85 21.62
N GLU A 103 -15.98 10.23 22.34
CA GLU A 103 -15.70 9.47 23.57
C GLU A 103 -14.95 8.19 23.25
N SER A 104 -15.37 7.48 22.21
CA SER A 104 -14.67 6.31 21.66
C SER A 104 -13.26 6.66 21.17
N LEU A 105 -13.07 7.76 20.46
CA LEU A 105 -11.75 8.26 20.07
C LEU A 105 -10.87 8.58 21.29
N LYS A 106 -11.40 9.28 22.29
CA LYS A 106 -10.66 9.63 23.51
C LYS A 106 -10.22 8.38 24.28
N GLN A 107 -11.07 7.38 24.36
CA GLN A 107 -10.79 6.11 25.00
C GLN A 107 -9.70 5.33 24.24
N THR A 108 -9.81 5.25 22.92
CA THR A 108 -8.84 4.57 22.04
C THR A 108 -7.46 5.25 22.11
N PHE A 109 -7.41 6.57 22.02
CA PHE A 109 -6.16 7.33 22.17
C PHE A 109 -5.66 7.41 23.63
N GLY A 110 -6.48 7.07 24.62
CA GLY A 110 -6.08 6.90 26.02
C GLY A 110 -5.19 5.67 26.23
N ASP A 111 -5.33 4.64 25.40
CA ASP A 111 -4.52 3.43 25.47
C ASP A 111 -3.07 3.71 25.02
N GLY A 112 -2.11 3.46 25.92
CA GLY A 112 -0.70 3.67 25.67
C GLY A 112 -0.12 2.74 24.59
N GLU A 113 -0.59 1.51 24.50
CA GLU A 113 -0.13 0.54 23.49
C GLU A 113 -0.65 0.92 22.11
N PHE A 114 -1.89 1.37 22.02
CA PHE A 114 -2.45 1.87 20.77
C PHE A 114 -1.69 3.08 20.24
N ARG A 115 -1.35 4.05 21.10
CA ARG A 115 -0.54 5.23 20.70
C ARG A 115 0.83 4.83 20.16
N LYS A 116 1.52 3.90 20.81
CA LYS A 116 2.84 3.40 20.35
C LYS A 116 2.69 2.73 18.97
N PHE A 117 1.65 1.94 18.78
CA PHE A 117 1.36 1.29 17.51
C PHE A 117 1.12 2.31 16.40
N VAL A 118 0.22 3.29 16.62
CA VAL A 118 -0.09 4.34 15.64
C VAL A 118 1.13 5.18 15.30
N CYS A 119 1.91 5.61 16.31
CA CYS A 119 3.16 6.34 16.05
C CYS A 119 4.14 5.55 15.19
N SER A 120 4.31 4.27 15.47
CA SER A 120 5.18 3.40 14.69
C SER A 120 4.69 3.24 13.25
N ASP A 121 3.38 3.09 13.06
CA ASP A 121 2.75 2.96 11.75
C ASP A 121 2.90 4.23 10.91
N VAL A 122 2.68 5.40 11.51
CA VAL A 122 2.88 6.70 10.84
C VAL A 122 4.32 6.86 10.36
N VAL A 123 5.29 6.58 11.23
CA VAL A 123 6.73 6.68 10.87
C VAL A 123 7.08 5.72 9.73
N TYR A 124 6.55 4.49 9.80
CA TYR A 124 6.73 3.49 8.75
C TYR A 124 6.17 3.97 7.39
N TRP A 125 4.94 4.48 7.36
CA TRP A 125 4.34 5.00 6.14
C TRP A 125 5.06 6.21 5.58
N VAL A 126 5.54 7.13 6.44
CA VAL A 126 6.37 8.27 6.02
C VAL A 126 7.66 7.77 5.36
N ALA A 127 8.34 6.80 5.97
CA ALA A 127 9.58 6.25 5.42
C ALA A 127 9.37 5.59 4.04
N ILE A 128 8.34 4.75 3.91
CA ILE A 128 8.01 4.08 2.62
C ILE A 128 7.62 5.11 1.55
N THR A 129 6.78 6.07 1.88
CA THR A 129 6.32 7.08 0.92
C THR A 129 7.49 7.95 0.46
N THR A 130 8.38 8.34 1.37
CA THR A 130 9.60 9.09 1.04
C THR A 130 10.49 8.29 0.10
N PHE A 131 10.67 7.00 0.34
CA PHE A 131 11.44 6.14 -0.55
C PHE A 131 10.80 6.03 -1.94
N GLN A 132 9.51 5.70 -2.00
CA GLN A 132 8.80 5.53 -3.27
C GLN A 132 8.81 6.82 -4.11
N THR A 133 8.66 7.97 -3.46
CA THR A 133 8.71 9.27 -4.15
C THR A 133 10.14 9.66 -4.52
N GLY A 134 11.12 9.34 -3.69
CA GLY A 134 12.52 9.69 -3.90
C GLY A 134 13.21 8.82 -4.96
N LEU A 135 12.81 7.56 -5.12
CA LEU A 135 13.46 6.64 -6.05
C LEU A 135 13.48 7.12 -7.51
N PRO A 136 12.37 7.61 -8.10
CA PRO A 136 12.41 8.18 -9.46
C PRO A 136 13.37 9.35 -9.58
N PHE A 137 13.41 10.24 -8.59
CA PHE A 137 14.36 11.36 -8.58
C PHE A 137 15.81 10.89 -8.47
N PHE A 138 16.07 9.90 -7.66
CA PHE A 138 17.40 9.30 -7.54
C PHE A 138 17.86 8.74 -8.89
N VAL A 139 17.02 7.98 -9.57
CA VAL A 139 17.33 7.36 -10.86
C VAL A 139 17.53 8.42 -11.96
N THR A 140 16.65 9.41 -12.06
CA THR A 140 16.67 10.37 -13.16
C THR A 140 17.63 11.52 -12.92
N SER A 141 17.75 12.04 -11.70
CA SER A 141 18.55 13.23 -11.38
C SER A 141 19.98 12.87 -10.98
N LEU A 142 20.17 11.83 -10.17
CA LEU A 142 21.51 11.46 -9.68
C LEU A 142 22.21 10.50 -10.64
N LEU A 143 21.53 9.42 -11.05
CA LEU A 143 22.10 8.45 -11.98
C LEU A 143 21.98 8.85 -13.45
N LYS A 144 21.21 9.91 -13.76
CA LYS A 144 20.95 10.40 -15.13
C LYS A 144 20.47 9.32 -16.10
N LEU A 145 19.75 8.31 -15.55
CA LEU A 145 19.18 7.22 -16.34
C LEU A 145 17.77 7.61 -16.84
N PRO A 146 17.28 6.99 -17.92
CA PRO A 146 15.97 7.25 -18.46
C PRO A 146 14.86 6.82 -17.48
N GLU A 147 13.70 7.47 -17.55
CA GLU A 147 12.52 7.19 -16.69
C GLU A 147 12.09 5.71 -16.74
N THR A 148 12.27 5.05 -17.89
CA THR A 148 11.97 3.63 -18.06
C THR A 148 12.77 2.71 -17.15
N THR A 149 13.98 3.13 -16.75
CA THR A 149 14.82 2.38 -15.79
C THR A 149 14.18 2.34 -14.41
N THR A 150 13.50 3.40 -14.00
CA THR A 150 12.73 3.43 -12.75
C THR A 150 11.64 2.37 -12.74
N THR A 151 10.93 2.20 -13.86
CA THR A 151 9.92 1.14 -14.00
C THR A 151 10.53 -0.26 -13.83
N ILE A 152 11.69 -0.50 -14.42
CA ILE A 152 12.40 -1.79 -14.28
C ILE A 152 12.74 -2.06 -12.80
N TYR A 153 13.26 -1.07 -12.08
CA TYR A 153 13.54 -1.23 -10.64
C TYR A 153 12.28 -1.53 -9.84
N PHE A 154 11.17 -0.83 -10.07
CA PHE A 154 9.91 -1.11 -9.37
C PHE A 154 9.34 -2.50 -9.70
N VAL A 155 9.41 -2.93 -10.95
CA VAL A 155 8.97 -4.27 -11.36
C VAL A 155 9.84 -5.34 -10.71
N LEU A 156 11.17 -5.16 -10.68
CA LEU A 156 12.08 -6.08 -9.99
C LEU A 156 11.80 -6.13 -8.49
N MET A 157 11.63 -4.99 -7.82
CA MET A 157 11.28 -4.91 -6.40
C MET A 157 9.97 -5.65 -6.11
N THR A 158 8.95 -5.44 -6.94
CA THR A 158 7.65 -6.11 -6.81
C THR A 158 7.81 -7.62 -6.99
N GLY A 159 8.55 -8.07 -8.01
CA GLY A 159 8.83 -9.48 -8.26
C GLY A 159 9.55 -10.15 -7.09
N VAL A 160 10.58 -9.51 -6.56
CA VAL A 160 11.30 -9.98 -5.36
C VAL A 160 10.35 -10.03 -4.16
N SER A 161 9.52 -9.02 -3.95
CA SER A 161 8.56 -8.99 -2.84
C SER A 161 7.59 -10.18 -2.89
N VAL A 162 7.09 -10.53 -4.07
CA VAL A 162 6.20 -11.69 -4.26
C VAL A 162 6.91 -13.00 -3.92
N LEU A 163 8.17 -13.16 -4.34
CA LEU A 163 8.98 -14.36 -4.03
C LEU A 163 9.22 -14.50 -2.52
N PHE A 164 9.42 -13.38 -1.82
CA PHE A 164 9.65 -13.40 -0.37
C PHE A 164 8.37 -13.53 0.46
N TYR A 165 7.19 -13.38 -0.14
CA TYR A 165 5.92 -13.45 0.59
C TYR A 165 5.70 -14.79 1.30
N LEU A 166 5.95 -15.91 0.62
CA LEU A 166 5.82 -17.25 1.20
C LEU A 166 6.87 -17.52 2.30
N PRO A 167 8.19 -17.32 2.05
CA PRO A 167 9.21 -17.51 3.09
C PRO A 167 8.98 -16.67 4.33
N VAL A 168 8.60 -15.40 4.16
CA VAL A 168 8.34 -14.48 5.28
C VAL A 168 7.13 -14.94 6.10
N ASN A 169 6.07 -15.42 5.45
CA ASN A 169 4.87 -15.92 6.14
C ASN A 169 5.20 -17.19 6.96
N ILE A 170 5.96 -18.11 6.41
CA ILE A 170 6.45 -19.31 7.12
C ILE A 170 7.33 -18.91 8.31
N LEU A 171 8.24 -17.97 8.11
CA LEU A 171 9.15 -17.50 9.15
C LEU A 171 8.40 -16.74 10.26
N ALA A 172 7.38 -15.96 9.92
CA ALA A 172 6.51 -15.26 10.86
C ALA A 172 5.81 -16.23 11.83
N ASN A 173 5.38 -17.38 11.31
CA ASN A 173 4.75 -18.41 12.12
C ASN A 173 5.74 -19.17 13.03
N LYS A 174 7.03 -19.28 12.61
CA LYS A 174 8.07 -19.99 13.40
C LYS A 174 8.74 -19.10 14.46
N VAL A 175 9.10 -17.89 14.10
CA VAL A 175 9.91 -16.97 14.94
C VAL A 175 9.05 -16.00 15.74
N GLY A 176 7.80 -15.81 15.29
CA GLY A 176 6.88 -14.84 15.85
C GLY A 176 6.93 -13.49 15.12
N LYS A 177 5.75 -12.91 14.92
CA LYS A 177 5.53 -11.68 14.13
C LYS A 177 6.38 -10.49 14.63
N LYS A 178 6.48 -10.31 15.97
CA LYS A 178 7.20 -9.19 16.58
C LYS A 178 8.71 -9.24 16.26
N ARG A 179 9.34 -10.41 16.40
CA ARG A 179 10.79 -10.55 16.14
C ARG A 179 11.10 -10.36 14.67
N LEU A 180 10.27 -10.94 13.80
CA LEU A 180 10.44 -10.79 12.36
C LEU A 180 10.32 -9.32 11.92
N LEU A 181 9.36 -8.58 12.48
CA LEU A 181 9.18 -7.15 12.22
C LEU A 181 10.42 -6.34 12.64
N LEU A 182 10.99 -6.61 13.82
CA LEU A 182 12.20 -5.94 14.28
C LEU A 182 13.40 -6.21 13.37
N VAL A 183 13.59 -7.45 12.93
CA VAL A 183 14.65 -7.81 11.96
C VAL A 183 14.45 -7.09 10.64
N ALA A 184 13.22 -7.05 10.14
CA ALA A 184 12.88 -6.33 8.90
C ALA A 184 13.20 -4.84 9.02
N PHE A 185 12.89 -4.19 10.13
CA PHE A 185 13.22 -2.77 10.37
C PHE A 185 14.72 -2.53 10.43
N VAL A 186 15.49 -3.41 11.07
CA VAL A 186 16.95 -3.29 11.10
C VAL A 186 17.53 -3.38 9.68
N ILE A 187 17.11 -4.39 8.89
CA ILE A 187 17.56 -4.55 7.50
C ILE A 187 17.19 -3.31 6.68
N PHE A 188 15.97 -2.81 6.83
CA PHE A 188 15.49 -1.63 6.14
C PHE A 188 16.31 -0.39 6.49
N THR A 189 16.59 -0.15 7.78
CA THR A 189 17.43 0.96 8.25
C THR A 189 18.84 0.86 7.70
N CYS A 190 19.46 -0.32 7.72
CA CYS A 190 20.79 -0.53 7.16
C CYS A 190 20.83 -0.28 5.64
N ALA A 191 19.80 -0.71 4.90
CA ALA A 191 19.71 -0.47 3.47
C ALA A 191 19.61 1.03 3.14
N PHE A 192 18.82 1.80 3.91
CA PHE A 192 18.72 3.24 3.74
C PHE A 192 20.00 3.98 4.12
N ALA A 193 20.64 3.60 5.21
CA ALA A 193 21.93 4.17 5.61
C ALA A 193 22.98 3.95 4.53
N PHE A 194 23.02 2.74 3.95
CA PHE A 194 23.92 2.41 2.85
C PHE A 194 23.61 3.24 1.59
N ALA A 195 22.34 3.37 1.21
CA ALA A 195 21.92 4.19 0.07
C ALA A 195 22.28 5.69 0.28
N GLY A 196 22.12 6.20 1.51
CA GLY A 196 22.53 7.57 1.85
C GLY A 196 24.05 7.79 1.77
N ALA A 197 24.83 6.82 2.20
CA ALA A 197 26.29 6.86 2.12
C ALA A 197 26.79 6.85 0.66
N LEU A 198 26.13 6.08 -0.23
CA LEU A 198 26.47 6.08 -1.66
C LEU A 198 26.13 7.41 -2.36
N GLY A 199 25.12 8.13 -1.89
CA GLY A 199 24.74 9.43 -2.46
C GLY A 199 25.64 10.61 -2.00
N SER A 200 26.51 10.40 -1.01
CA SER A 200 27.44 11.39 -0.50
C SER A 200 28.88 11.27 -1.06
N ALA A 201 29.15 10.25 -1.84
CA ALA A 201 30.42 10.02 -2.53
C ALA A 201 30.35 10.48 -4.00
#